data_fa2bdc383ef0581b85249026c872497f
#
_entry.id   fa2bdc383ef0581b85249026c872497f
#
_cell.length_a   1.000
_cell.length_b   1.000
_cell.length_c   1.000
_cell.angle_alpha   90.00
_cell.angle_beta   90.00
_cell.angle_gamma   90.00
#
_symmetry.space_group_name_H-M   'P 1'
#
loop_
_entity.id
_entity.type
_entity.pdbx_description
1 polymer ?
#
loop_
_entity_poly.entity_id
_entity_poly.type
_entity_poly.pdbx_seq_one_letter_code
_entity_poly.pdbx_strand_id
1 'polypeptide(L)'
;MCQVVLPFLSVSLRDFYHSASTTMIQQENLKKRLARLAAPIFIETLLIMMLGAVDTVMLSRHSDNSVAAVGVVNQIIMLTFLVFEVINLGTSVLCSQYLGARLHKQVVQVVGVSLLVNFAVGVGISMLLFGCAEPILRLMGLGPELMQDGMDYMRIVGAFAFFQALSLTLSASLRSANKAVYPMLVTVVVNVLNIIGNYSLIFGRFGFPELGVEGAAISTAF
;
A
#
# COMPACT_ATOMS: atom_id res chain seq x y z
N MET A 1 -33.85 54.39 -26.81
CA MET A 1 -33.54 52.93 -26.76
C MET A 1 -32.14 52.60 -26.26
N CYS A 2 -31.14 53.50 -26.32
CA CYS A 2 -29.78 53.25 -25.92
C CYS A 2 -29.51 53.30 -24.39
N GLN A 3 -30.36 53.96 -23.59
CA GLN A 3 -30.16 54.16 -22.15
C GLN A 3 -30.60 52.97 -21.26
N VAL A 4 -31.33 51.98 -21.80
CA VAL A 4 -31.82 50.82 -21.05
C VAL A 4 -30.95 49.58 -21.27
N VAL A 5 -30.18 49.54 -22.36
CA VAL A 5 -29.35 48.37 -22.72
C VAL A 5 -27.98 48.39 -22.03
N LEU A 6 -27.42 49.56 -21.76
CA LEU A 6 -26.10 49.69 -21.11
C LEU A 6 -26.03 49.15 -19.68
N PRO A 7 -27.00 49.38 -18.78
CA PRO A 7 -26.94 48.81 -17.43
C PRO A 7 -27.12 47.26 -17.44
N PHE A 8 -27.91 46.72 -18.39
CA PHE A 8 -28.09 45.28 -18.51
C PHE A 8 -26.82 44.53 -18.97
N LEU A 9 -26.08 45.14 -19.91
CA LEU A 9 -24.80 44.60 -20.38
C LEU A 9 -23.71 44.64 -19.28
N SER A 10 -23.66 45.71 -18.47
CA SER A 10 -22.68 45.85 -17.40
C SER A 10 -22.92 44.87 -16.23
N VAL A 11 -24.17 44.57 -15.89
CA VAL A 11 -24.56 43.60 -14.89
C VAL A 11 -24.21 42.19 -15.38
N SER A 12 -24.57 41.85 -16.63
CA SER A 12 -24.26 40.54 -17.22
C SER A 12 -22.76 40.27 -17.34
N LEU A 13 -21.95 41.25 -17.69
CA LEU A 13 -20.49 41.13 -17.77
C LEU A 13 -19.87 41.00 -16.39
N ARG A 14 -20.39 41.69 -15.38
CA ARG A 14 -19.89 41.60 -13.99
C ARG A 14 -20.18 40.24 -13.36
N ASP A 15 -21.37 39.69 -13.60
CA ASP A 15 -21.77 38.36 -13.12
C ASP A 15 -20.98 37.29 -13.84
N PHE A 16 -20.70 37.42 -15.12
CA PHE A 16 -19.84 36.50 -15.88
C PHE A 16 -18.40 36.54 -15.37
N TYR A 17 -17.83 37.71 -15.11
CA TYR A 17 -16.48 37.86 -14.56
C TYR A 17 -16.39 37.30 -13.12
N HIS A 18 -17.41 37.53 -12.29
CA HIS A 18 -17.46 36.96 -10.93
C HIS A 18 -17.61 35.45 -10.96
N SER A 19 -18.44 34.90 -11.83
CA SER A 19 -18.60 33.47 -12.02
C SER A 19 -17.32 32.83 -12.54
N ALA A 20 -16.66 33.41 -13.54
CA ALA A 20 -15.42 32.93 -14.11
C ALA A 20 -14.27 32.98 -13.09
N SER A 21 -14.13 34.06 -12.32
CA SER A 21 -13.09 34.19 -11.30
C SER A 21 -13.30 33.21 -10.12
N THR A 22 -14.56 33.01 -9.70
CA THR A 22 -14.90 32.03 -8.65
C THR A 22 -14.60 30.61 -9.12
N THR A 23 -14.90 30.27 -10.38
CA THR A 23 -14.61 28.95 -10.97
C THR A 23 -13.10 28.72 -11.09
N MET A 24 -12.31 29.74 -11.48
CA MET A 24 -10.85 29.63 -11.55
C MET A 24 -10.21 29.45 -10.17
N ILE A 25 -10.65 30.20 -9.15
CA ILE A 25 -10.17 30.06 -7.77
C ILE A 25 -10.54 28.69 -7.21
N GLN A 26 -11.73 28.18 -7.53
CA GLN A 26 -12.16 26.84 -7.13
C GLN A 26 -11.34 25.75 -7.80
N GLN A 27 -11.00 25.89 -9.08
CA GLN A 27 -10.12 24.97 -9.80
C GLN A 27 -8.68 24.98 -9.28
N GLU A 28 -8.13 26.14 -8.96
CA GLU A 28 -6.78 26.23 -8.38
C GLU A 28 -6.70 25.58 -7.00
N ASN A 29 -7.71 25.77 -6.17
CA ASN A 29 -7.82 25.11 -4.88
C ASN A 29 -7.99 23.58 -5.02
N LEU A 30 -8.72 23.11 -6.03
CA LEU A 30 -8.90 21.69 -6.33
C LEU A 30 -7.58 21.06 -6.78
N LYS A 31 -6.84 21.71 -7.68
CA LYS A 31 -5.52 21.24 -8.13
C LYS A 31 -4.52 21.12 -6.98
N LYS A 32 -4.46 22.12 -6.09
CA LYS A 32 -3.60 22.11 -4.90
C LYS A 32 -4.00 21.00 -3.92
N ARG A 33 -5.30 20.74 -3.75
CA ARG A 33 -5.78 19.63 -2.91
C ARG A 33 -5.45 18.27 -3.51
N LEU A 34 -5.64 18.10 -4.82
CA LEU A 34 -5.28 16.89 -5.54
C LEU A 34 -3.78 16.63 -5.46
N ALA A 35 -2.94 17.64 -5.71
CA ALA A 35 -1.49 17.50 -5.61
C ALA A 35 -1.05 17.13 -4.18
N ARG A 36 -1.66 17.72 -3.15
CA ARG A 36 -1.35 17.41 -1.74
C ARG A 36 -1.69 15.97 -1.35
N LEU A 37 -2.69 15.37 -2.01
CA LEU A 37 -3.04 13.97 -1.79
C LEU A 37 -2.23 13.04 -2.68
N ALA A 38 -2.08 13.38 -3.97
CA ALA A 38 -1.42 12.54 -4.94
C ALA A 38 0.10 12.42 -4.69
N ALA A 39 0.76 13.51 -4.29
CA ALA A 39 2.21 13.51 -4.11
C ALA A 39 2.67 12.53 -3.00
N PRO A 40 2.09 12.49 -1.78
CA PRO A 40 2.47 11.50 -0.79
C PRO A 40 2.21 10.05 -1.26
N ILE A 41 1.09 9.79 -1.93
CA ILE A 41 0.75 8.46 -2.43
C ILE A 41 1.75 8.03 -3.52
N PHE A 42 2.11 8.95 -4.43
CA PHE A 42 3.10 8.69 -5.47
C PHE A 42 4.48 8.39 -4.87
N ILE A 43 4.93 9.19 -3.90
CA ILE A 43 6.19 8.96 -3.18
C ILE A 43 6.16 7.62 -2.46
N GLU A 44 5.08 7.30 -1.76
CA GLU A 44 4.88 6.02 -1.07
C GLU A 44 5.01 4.84 -2.04
N THR A 45 4.35 4.92 -3.20
CA THR A 45 4.41 3.87 -4.23
C THR A 45 5.83 3.72 -4.79
N LEU A 46 6.53 4.83 -5.06
CA LEU A 46 7.93 4.78 -5.48
C LEU A 46 8.84 4.14 -4.43
N LEU A 47 8.64 4.46 -3.16
CA LEU A 47 9.41 3.87 -2.06
C LEU A 47 9.21 2.36 -1.98
N ILE A 48 7.96 1.88 -2.13
CA ILE A 48 7.66 0.44 -2.15
C ILE A 48 8.34 -0.24 -3.34
N MET A 49 8.28 0.37 -4.54
CA MET A 49 8.94 -0.18 -5.73
C MET A 49 10.47 -0.21 -5.58
N MET A 50 11.07 0.86 -5.03
CA MET A 50 12.50 0.92 -4.77
C MET A 50 12.93 -0.13 -3.75
N LEU A 51 12.14 -0.35 -2.70
CA LEU A 51 12.42 -1.40 -1.72
C LEU A 51 12.48 -2.76 -2.37
N GLY A 52 11.48 -3.15 -3.17
CA GLY A 52 11.47 -4.43 -3.88
C GLY A 52 12.68 -4.61 -4.81
N ALA A 53 13.13 -3.52 -5.47
CA ALA A 53 14.33 -3.56 -6.28
C ALA A 53 15.62 -3.75 -5.42
N VAL A 54 15.71 -3.07 -4.28
CA VAL A 54 16.83 -3.22 -3.34
C VAL A 54 16.87 -4.63 -2.78
N ASP A 55 15.73 -5.18 -2.35
CA ASP A 55 15.63 -6.54 -1.82
C ASP A 55 16.11 -7.57 -2.85
N THR A 56 15.68 -7.43 -4.12
CA THR A 56 16.11 -8.29 -5.22
C THR A 56 17.62 -8.19 -5.45
N VAL A 57 18.19 -6.98 -5.46
CA VAL A 57 19.65 -6.78 -5.63
C VAL A 57 20.44 -7.34 -4.43
N MET A 58 19.94 -7.20 -3.21
CA MET A 58 20.61 -7.75 -2.04
C MET A 58 20.60 -9.28 -2.06
N LEU A 59 19.47 -9.87 -2.42
CA LEU A 59 19.31 -11.32 -2.50
C LEU A 59 20.13 -11.93 -3.64
N SER A 60 20.25 -11.25 -4.80
CA SER A 60 21.07 -11.72 -5.94
C SER A 60 22.55 -11.79 -5.62
N ARG A 61 23.03 -11.01 -4.66
CA ARG A 61 24.41 -11.11 -4.17
C ARG A 61 24.67 -12.32 -3.29
N HIS A 62 23.60 -12.93 -2.76
CA HIS A 62 23.70 -14.16 -1.96
C HIS A 62 23.58 -15.39 -2.86
N SER A 63 22.51 -15.48 -3.69
CA SER A 63 22.28 -16.61 -4.59
C SER A 63 21.27 -16.24 -5.68
N ASP A 64 21.58 -16.58 -6.94
CA ASP A 64 20.64 -16.41 -8.07
C ASP A 64 19.43 -17.36 -7.94
N ASN A 65 19.62 -18.54 -7.39
CA ASN A 65 18.56 -19.49 -7.14
C ASN A 65 17.54 -18.94 -6.13
N SER A 66 18.03 -18.30 -5.07
CA SER A 66 17.19 -17.68 -4.06
C SER A 66 16.33 -16.54 -4.64
N VAL A 67 16.85 -15.76 -5.58
CA VAL A 67 16.08 -14.72 -6.30
C VAL A 67 14.96 -15.34 -7.11
N ALA A 68 15.23 -16.45 -7.80
CA ALA A 68 14.22 -17.14 -8.59
C ALA A 68 13.09 -17.70 -7.71
N ALA A 69 13.44 -18.33 -6.58
CA ALA A 69 12.48 -18.86 -5.61
C ALA A 69 11.60 -17.74 -5.04
N VAL A 70 12.21 -16.66 -4.53
CA VAL A 70 11.50 -15.50 -3.97
C VAL A 70 10.64 -14.80 -5.03
N GLY A 71 11.10 -14.73 -6.28
CA GLY A 71 10.33 -14.18 -7.39
C GLY A 71 8.99 -14.90 -7.61
N VAL A 72 8.97 -16.23 -7.54
CA VAL A 72 7.73 -17.03 -7.65
C VAL A 72 6.84 -16.79 -6.43
N VAL A 73 7.39 -16.77 -5.22
CA VAL A 73 6.61 -16.51 -4.01
C VAL A 73 6.01 -15.12 -4.02
N ASN A 74 6.73 -14.11 -4.49
CA ASN A 74 6.22 -12.74 -4.59
C ASN A 74 4.99 -12.61 -5.51
N GLN A 75 4.84 -13.47 -6.53
CA GLN A 75 3.63 -13.51 -7.35
C GLN A 75 2.40 -13.94 -6.51
N ILE A 76 2.58 -14.92 -5.62
CA ILE A 76 1.53 -15.39 -4.73
C ILE A 76 1.17 -14.31 -3.70
N ILE A 77 2.19 -13.65 -3.14
CA ILE A 77 2.00 -12.53 -2.21
C ILE A 77 1.25 -11.39 -2.90
N MET A 78 1.57 -11.07 -4.15
CA MET A 78 0.88 -10.05 -4.92
C MET A 78 -0.61 -10.37 -5.12
N LEU A 79 -0.95 -11.63 -5.40
CA LEU A 79 -2.36 -12.08 -5.47
C LEU A 79 -3.06 -11.93 -4.11
N THR A 80 -2.36 -12.23 -3.03
CA THR A 80 -2.86 -12.02 -1.66
C THR A 80 -3.18 -10.54 -1.40
N PHE A 81 -2.30 -9.64 -1.82
CA PHE A 81 -2.53 -8.19 -1.68
C PHE A 81 -3.75 -7.71 -2.47
N LEU A 82 -4.04 -8.26 -3.64
CA LEU A 82 -5.25 -7.94 -4.40
C LEU A 82 -6.52 -8.23 -3.59
N VAL A 83 -6.55 -9.34 -2.84
CA VAL A 83 -7.71 -9.67 -1.99
C VAL A 83 -7.90 -8.60 -0.91
N PHE A 84 -6.84 -8.18 -0.24
CA PHE A 84 -6.91 -7.12 0.77
C PHE A 84 -7.30 -5.77 0.16
N GLU A 85 -6.80 -5.46 -1.04
CA GLU A 85 -7.05 -4.19 -1.71
C GLU A 85 -8.53 -4.02 -2.10
N VAL A 86 -9.22 -5.09 -2.48
CA VAL A 86 -10.67 -5.05 -2.77
C VAL A 86 -11.47 -4.62 -1.53
N ILE A 87 -11.13 -5.16 -0.35
CA ILE A 87 -11.79 -4.77 0.92
C ILE A 87 -11.45 -3.32 1.26
N ASN A 88 -10.19 -2.92 1.08
CA ASN A 88 -9.72 -1.56 1.36
C ASN A 88 -10.33 -0.52 0.43
N LEU A 89 -10.59 -0.86 -0.82
CA LEU A 89 -11.30 0.01 -1.76
C LEU A 89 -12.71 0.31 -1.26
N GLY A 90 -13.47 -0.72 -0.84
CA GLY A 90 -14.77 -0.53 -0.22
C GLY A 90 -14.72 0.34 1.04
N THR A 91 -13.74 0.08 1.90
CA THR A 91 -13.49 0.88 3.11
C THR A 91 -13.23 2.35 2.77
N SER A 92 -12.37 2.63 1.80
CA SER A 92 -12.04 3.98 1.36
C SER A 92 -13.25 4.74 0.84
N VAL A 93 -14.09 4.09 0.04
CA VAL A 93 -15.31 4.70 -0.52
C VAL A 93 -16.28 5.06 0.60
N LEU A 94 -16.60 4.12 1.50
CA LEU A 94 -17.51 4.36 2.62
C LEU A 94 -16.97 5.43 3.57
N CYS A 95 -15.70 5.37 3.94
CA CYS A 95 -15.08 6.38 4.80
C CYS A 95 -15.16 7.78 4.19
N SER A 96 -14.89 7.91 2.88
CA SER A 96 -14.95 9.19 2.18
C SER A 96 -16.37 9.75 2.15
N GLN A 97 -17.39 8.91 1.92
CA GLN A 97 -18.79 9.31 1.92
C GLN A 97 -19.24 9.78 3.29
N TYR A 98 -18.95 9.01 4.36
CA TYR A 98 -19.34 9.36 5.72
C TYR A 98 -18.58 10.59 6.24
N LEU A 99 -17.30 10.77 5.86
CA LEU A 99 -16.56 11.99 6.18
C LEU A 99 -17.18 13.22 5.49
N GLY A 100 -17.57 13.07 4.21
CA GLY A 100 -18.26 14.13 3.47
C GLY A 100 -19.59 14.52 4.11
N ALA A 101 -20.34 13.54 4.64
CA ALA A 101 -21.59 13.74 5.38
C ALA A 101 -21.38 14.17 6.85
N ARG A 102 -20.13 14.33 7.32
CA ARG A 102 -19.75 14.66 8.72
C ARG A 102 -20.23 13.63 9.75
N LEU A 103 -20.39 12.38 9.34
CA LEU A 103 -20.86 11.28 10.16
C LEU A 103 -19.68 10.50 10.77
N HIS A 104 -18.91 11.14 11.65
CA HIS A 104 -17.66 10.59 12.19
C HIS A 104 -17.81 9.26 12.94
N LYS A 105 -18.97 9.03 13.61
CA LYS A 105 -19.24 7.76 14.29
C LYS A 105 -19.31 6.59 13.29
N GLN A 106 -19.94 6.80 12.15
CA GLN A 106 -20.05 5.79 11.09
C GLN A 106 -18.67 5.51 10.45
N VAL A 107 -17.80 6.52 10.32
CA VAL A 107 -16.43 6.31 9.86
C VAL A 107 -15.68 5.34 10.78
N VAL A 108 -15.74 5.56 12.10
CA VAL A 108 -15.09 4.68 13.08
C VAL A 108 -15.65 3.25 13.01
N GLN A 109 -16.97 3.11 12.84
CA GLN A 109 -17.60 1.80 12.67
C GLN A 109 -17.14 1.09 11.40
N VAL A 110 -17.10 1.79 10.26
CA VAL A 110 -16.60 1.22 8.99
C VAL A 110 -15.15 0.76 9.12
N VAL A 111 -14.27 1.59 9.67
CA VAL A 111 -12.88 1.23 9.90
C VAL A 111 -12.76 0.02 10.81
N GLY A 112 -13.51 -0.02 11.91
CA GLY A 112 -13.52 -1.15 12.84
C GLY A 112 -13.97 -2.46 12.18
N VAL A 113 -15.07 -2.43 11.42
CA VAL A 113 -15.57 -3.60 10.69
C VAL A 113 -14.55 -4.03 9.62
N SER A 114 -13.97 -3.09 8.87
CA SER A 114 -12.97 -3.39 7.85
C SER A 114 -11.71 -4.02 8.44
N LEU A 115 -11.25 -3.55 9.62
CA LEU A 115 -10.14 -4.16 10.33
C LEU A 115 -10.46 -5.60 10.75
N LEU A 116 -11.65 -5.86 11.27
CA LEU A 116 -12.07 -7.21 11.65
C LEU A 116 -12.16 -8.15 10.44
N VAL A 117 -12.75 -7.68 9.33
CA VAL A 117 -12.88 -8.48 8.10
C VAL A 117 -11.48 -8.77 7.52
N ASN A 118 -10.63 -7.74 7.37
CA ASN A 118 -9.28 -7.93 6.85
C ASN A 118 -8.41 -8.78 7.79
N PHE A 119 -8.59 -8.67 9.10
CA PHE A 119 -7.92 -9.55 10.06
C PHE A 119 -8.35 -11.01 9.88
N ALA A 120 -9.66 -11.28 9.82
CA ALA A 120 -10.17 -12.63 9.64
C ALA A 120 -9.71 -13.24 8.30
N VAL A 121 -9.81 -12.50 7.21
CA VAL A 121 -9.32 -12.92 5.88
C VAL A 121 -7.80 -13.09 5.91
N GLY A 122 -7.06 -12.16 6.52
CA GLY A 122 -5.62 -12.21 6.64
C GLY A 122 -5.14 -13.43 7.43
N VAL A 123 -5.78 -13.76 8.55
CA VAL A 123 -5.49 -14.98 9.31
C VAL A 123 -5.78 -16.23 8.49
N GLY A 124 -6.92 -16.27 7.76
CA GLY A 124 -7.25 -17.38 6.87
C GLY A 124 -6.18 -17.58 5.79
N ILE A 125 -5.74 -16.50 5.14
CA ILE A 125 -4.68 -16.53 4.14
C ILE A 125 -3.34 -16.93 4.78
N SER A 126 -3.00 -16.39 5.95
CA SER A 126 -1.76 -16.77 6.67
C SER A 126 -1.71 -18.27 6.95
N MET A 127 -2.81 -18.85 7.43
CA MET A 127 -2.92 -20.30 7.65
C MET A 127 -2.77 -21.10 6.35
N LEU A 128 -3.36 -20.63 5.27
CA LEU A 128 -3.28 -21.26 3.96
C LEU A 128 -1.85 -21.24 3.41
N LEU A 129 -1.20 -20.06 3.41
CA LEU A 129 0.16 -19.90 2.91
C LEU A 129 1.17 -20.68 3.75
N PHE A 130 0.99 -20.69 5.08
CA PHE A 130 1.86 -21.46 5.98
C PHE A 130 1.68 -22.97 5.82
N GLY A 131 0.43 -23.46 5.79
CA GLY A 131 0.13 -24.89 5.77
C GLY A 131 0.22 -25.52 4.38
N CYS A 132 -0.07 -24.77 3.32
CA CYS A 132 -0.11 -25.26 1.94
C CYS A 132 1.04 -24.70 1.08
N ALA A 133 2.15 -24.26 1.67
CA ALA A 133 3.28 -23.70 0.93
C ALA A 133 3.80 -24.65 -0.16
N GLU A 134 4.08 -25.91 0.17
CA GLU A 134 4.61 -26.89 -0.76
C GLU A 134 3.67 -27.17 -1.94
N PRO A 135 2.38 -27.54 -1.76
CA PRO A 135 1.49 -27.80 -2.88
C PRO A 135 1.27 -26.57 -3.77
N ILE A 136 1.24 -25.36 -3.19
CA ILE A 136 1.09 -24.12 -3.97
C ILE A 136 2.33 -23.88 -4.84
N LEU A 137 3.54 -24.01 -4.29
CA LEU A 137 4.78 -23.82 -5.04
C LEU A 137 4.99 -24.89 -6.11
N ARG A 138 4.58 -26.14 -5.85
CA ARG A 138 4.58 -27.19 -6.86
C ARG A 138 3.63 -26.88 -8.02
N LEU A 139 2.44 -26.36 -7.72
CA LEU A 139 1.48 -25.93 -8.73
C LEU A 139 2.01 -24.79 -9.59
N MET A 140 2.82 -23.89 -9.00
CA MET A 140 3.51 -22.80 -9.71
C MET A 140 4.69 -23.27 -10.55
N GLY A 141 5.04 -24.57 -10.49
CA GLY A 141 6.13 -25.14 -11.26
C GLY A 141 7.52 -24.87 -10.71
N LEU A 142 7.64 -24.58 -9.40
CA LEU A 142 8.94 -24.35 -8.76
C LEU A 142 9.76 -25.67 -8.77
N GLY A 143 10.99 -25.58 -9.27
CA GLY A 143 11.90 -26.74 -9.34
C GLY A 143 12.29 -27.26 -7.96
N PRO A 144 12.66 -28.57 -7.87
CA PRO A 144 13.04 -29.18 -6.57
C PRO A 144 14.20 -28.47 -5.87
N GLU A 145 15.13 -27.92 -6.64
CA GLU A 145 16.31 -27.20 -6.13
C GLU A 145 15.98 -25.89 -5.44
N LEU A 146 14.86 -25.25 -5.84
CA LEU A 146 14.40 -23.97 -5.32
C LEU A 146 13.30 -24.11 -4.26
N MET A 147 12.79 -25.33 -4.08
CA MET A 147 11.62 -25.61 -3.27
C MET A 147 11.83 -25.24 -1.80
N GLN A 148 13.01 -25.54 -1.25
CA GLN A 148 13.30 -25.25 0.15
C GLN A 148 13.30 -23.74 0.41
N ASP A 149 14.06 -22.96 -0.37
CA ASP A 149 14.12 -21.51 -0.26
C ASP A 149 12.73 -20.86 -0.41
N GLY A 150 11.95 -21.36 -1.39
CA GLY A 150 10.59 -20.89 -1.64
C GLY A 150 9.65 -21.18 -0.47
N MET A 151 9.72 -22.37 0.12
CA MET A 151 8.89 -22.75 1.26
C MET A 151 9.23 -21.93 2.51
N ASP A 152 10.51 -21.75 2.81
CA ASP A 152 10.96 -21.01 3.99
C ASP A 152 10.54 -19.53 3.86
N TYR A 153 10.75 -18.91 2.70
CA TYR A 153 10.29 -17.55 2.45
C TYR A 153 8.76 -17.43 2.54
N MET A 154 8.03 -18.32 1.88
CA MET A 154 6.56 -18.28 1.83
C MET A 154 5.93 -18.51 3.21
N ARG A 155 6.48 -19.41 4.02
CA ARG A 155 5.99 -19.67 5.37
C ARG A 155 6.20 -18.47 6.28
N ILE A 156 7.38 -17.84 6.25
CA ILE A 156 7.69 -16.69 7.09
C ILE A 156 6.81 -15.51 6.69
N VAL A 157 6.86 -15.08 5.43
CA VAL A 157 6.08 -13.91 4.97
C VAL A 157 4.58 -14.19 5.03
N GLY A 158 4.15 -15.40 4.67
CA GLY A 158 2.76 -15.82 4.74
C GLY A 158 2.20 -15.84 6.16
N ALA A 159 2.98 -16.28 7.15
CA ALA A 159 2.55 -16.29 8.55
C ALA A 159 2.16 -14.90 9.06
N PHE A 160 2.79 -13.84 8.54
CA PHE A 160 2.56 -12.45 8.95
C PHE A 160 1.64 -11.66 7.98
N ALA A 161 1.03 -12.31 6.99
CA ALA A 161 0.15 -11.65 6.01
C ALA A 161 -1.02 -10.91 6.65
N PHE A 162 -1.51 -11.35 7.81
CA PHE A 162 -2.57 -10.65 8.55
C PHE A 162 -2.12 -9.27 9.08
N PHE A 163 -0.85 -9.07 9.45
CA PHE A 163 -0.33 -7.75 9.81
C PHE A 163 -0.35 -6.81 8.61
N GLN A 164 0.04 -7.31 7.45
CA GLN A 164 -0.02 -6.55 6.20
C GLN A 164 -1.46 -6.12 5.87
N ALA A 165 -2.45 -7.02 6.04
CA ALA A 165 -3.85 -6.70 5.84
C ALA A 165 -4.32 -5.55 6.75
N LEU A 166 -3.92 -5.55 8.03
CA LEU A 166 -4.24 -4.49 8.98
C LEU A 166 -3.57 -3.15 8.60
N SER A 167 -2.29 -3.19 8.23
CA SER A 167 -1.52 -2.02 7.80
C SER A 167 -2.15 -1.36 6.57
N LEU A 168 -2.55 -2.15 5.56
CA LEU A 168 -3.24 -1.66 4.37
C LEU A 168 -4.59 -1.01 4.71
N THR A 169 -5.36 -1.60 5.65
CA THR A 169 -6.65 -1.03 6.07
C THR A 169 -6.49 0.31 6.78
N LEU A 170 -5.50 0.42 7.67
CA LEU A 170 -5.19 1.67 8.36
C LEU A 170 -4.72 2.75 7.36
N SER A 171 -3.84 2.38 6.42
CA SER A 171 -3.36 3.27 5.37
C SER A 171 -4.49 3.77 4.47
N ALA A 172 -5.40 2.88 4.05
CA ALA A 172 -6.58 3.22 3.25
C ALA A 172 -7.52 4.19 4.00
N SER A 173 -7.73 3.95 5.29
CA SER A 173 -8.55 4.81 6.16
C SER A 173 -7.94 6.20 6.33
N LEU A 174 -6.62 6.29 6.53
CA LEU A 174 -5.91 7.56 6.66
C LEU A 174 -5.92 8.36 5.35
N ARG A 175 -5.74 7.69 4.22
CA ARG A 175 -5.82 8.33 2.89
C ARG A 175 -7.22 8.89 2.65
N SER A 176 -8.29 8.16 3.00
CA SER A 176 -9.67 8.62 2.91
C SER A 176 -9.95 9.86 3.78
N ALA A 177 -9.25 9.98 4.91
CA ALA A 177 -9.31 11.14 5.79
C ALA A 177 -8.41 12.33 5.38
N ASN A 178 -7.89 12.36 4.15
CA ASN A 178 -6.93 13.34 3.64
C ASN A 178 -5.61 13.39 4.42
N LYS A 179 -5.22 12.29 5.06
CA LYS A 179 -4.00 12.16 5.86
C LYS A 179 -2.97 11.23 5.21
N ALA A 180 -2.81 11.29 3.90
CA ALA A 180 -1.92 10.41 3.12
C ALA A 180 -0.42 10.54 3.48
N VAL A 181 -0.02 11.63 4.13
CA VAL A 181 1.37 11.83 4.59
C VAL A 181 1.76 10.81 5.66
N TYR A 182 0.82 10.38 6.52
CA TYR A 182 1.15 9.42 7.60
C TYR A 182 1.54 8.04 7.08
N PRO A 183 0.75 7.39 6.19
CA PRO A 183 1.19 6.13 5.57
C PRO A 183 2.53 6.26 4.86
N MET A 184 2.75 7.35 4.10
CA MET A 184 4.03 7.60 3.43
C MET A 184 5.20 7.64 4.43
N LEU A 185 5.06 8.35 5.57
CA LEU A 185 6.11 8.41 6.59
C LEU A 185 6.37 7.04 7.23
N VAL A 186 5.33 6.26 7.50
CA VAL A 186 5.46 4.89 7.98
C VAL A 186 6.23 4.05 6.97
N THR A 187 5.90 4.14 5.69
CA THR A 187 6.62 3.42 4.61
C THR A 187 8.10 3.81 4.55
N VAL A 188 8.43 5.11 4.73
CA VAL A 188 9.85 5.53 4.80
C VAL A 188 10.58 4.81 5.95
N VAL A 189 9.98 4.80 7.14
CA VAL A 189 10.58 4.16 8.32
C VAL A 189 10.73 2.65 8.10
N VAL A 190 9.69 2.00 7.62
CA VAL A 190 9.68 0.55 7.31
C VAL A 190 10.75 0.22 6.28
N ASN A 191 10.88 0.99 5.20
CA ASN A 191 11.91 0.77 4.18
C ASN A 191 13.32 0.86 4.76
N VAL A 192 13.59 1.86 5.60
CA VAL A 192 14.90 2.01 6.24
C VAL A 192 15.20 0.81 7.15
N LEU A 193 14.21 0.40 7.96
CA LEU A 193 14.34 -0.77 8.85
C LEU A 193 14.54 -2.06 8.06
N ASN A 194 13.79 -2.24 6.95
CA ASN A 194 13.91 -3.40 6.08
C ASN A 194 15.31 -3.47 5.43
N ILE A 195 15.83 -2.36 4.90
CA ILE A 195 17.18 -2.34 4.30
C ILE A 195 18.25 -2.69 5.34
N ILE A 196 18.16 -2.14 6.57
CA ILE A 196 19.07 -2.48 7.67
C ILE A 196 18.90 -3.94 8.07
N GLY A 197 17.67 -4.42 8.17
CA GLY A 197 17.34 -5.81 8.49
C GLY A 197 17.90 -6.78 7.44
N ASN A 198 17.66 -6.51 6.16
CA ASN A 198 18.20 -7.30 5.05
C ASN A 198 19.73 -7.34 5.09
N TYR A 199 20.38 -6.18 5.25
CA TYR A 199 21.84 -6.14 5.33
C TYR A 199 22.39 -6.94 6.52
N SER A 200 21.70 -6.93 7.65
CA SER A 200 22.12 -7.64 8.86
C SER A 200 21.88 -9.14 8.77
N LEU A 201 20.68 -9.55 8.29
CA LEU A 201 20.22 -10.92 8.32
C LEU A 201 20.63 -11.74 7.08
N ILE A 202 20.65 -11.13 5.89
CA ILE A 202 21.08 -11.83 4.68
C ILE A 202 22.60 -12.11 4.72
N PHE A 203 23.40 -11.11 5.14
CA PHE A 203 24.86 -11.18 5.10
C PHE A 203 25.53 -11.48 6.44
N GLY A 204 24.75 -11.77 7.50
CA GLY A 204 25.31 -12.10 8.81
C GLY A 204 26.15 -10.97 9.43
N ARG A 205 25.74 -9.70 9.25
CA ARG A 205 26.43 -8.54 9.80
C ARG A 205 25.91 -8.16 11.19
N PHE A 206 26.66 -7.33 11.91
CA PHE A 206 26.31 -6.84 13.27
C PHE A 206 26.12 -7.95 14.31
N GLY A 207 26.72 -9.13 14.13
CA GLY A 207 26.62 -10.24 15.07
C GLY A 207 25.41 -11.17 14.88
N PHE A 208 24.62 -10.95 13.82
CA PHE A 208 23.57 -11.87 13.42
C PHE A 208 24.13 -13.02 12.58
N PRO A 209 23.50 -14.23 12.64
CA PRO A 209 23.85 -15.32 11.74
C PRO A 209 23.48 -14.97 10.29
N GLU A 210 24.21 -15.52 9.31
CA GLU A 210 23.88 -15.44 7.91
C GLU A 210 22.70 -16.36 7.61
N LEU A 211 21.51 -15.77 7.42
CA LEU A 211 20.25 -16.49 7.22
C LEU A 211 19.81 -16.49 5.74
N GLY A 212 20.49 -15.76 4.86
CA GLY A 212 20.17 -15.73 3.44
C GLY A 212 18.70 -15.40 3.17
N VAL A 213 17.96 -16.33 2.55
CA VAL A 213 16.53 -16.19 2.19
C VAL A 213 15.63 -16.01 3.40
N GLU A 214 15.87 -16.75 4.49
CA GLU A 214 15.11 -16.61 5.72
C GLU A 214 15.28 -15.22 6.32
N GLY A 215 16.51 -14.68 6.25
CA GLY A 215 16.81 -13.31 6.68
C GLY A 215 16.04 -12.25 5.90
N ALA A 216 15.95 -12.41 4.58
CA ALA A 216 15.14 -11.57 3.73
C ALA A 216 13.63 -11.68 4.08
N ALA A 217 13.13 -12.91 4.33
CA ALA A 217 11.75 -13.16 4.71
C ALA A 217 11.39 -12.49 6.04
N ILE A 218 12.24 -12.62 7.05
CA ILE A 218 12.05 -12.00 8.38
C ILE A 218 12.02 -10.46 8.23
N SER A 219 12.98 -9.90 7.51
CA SER A 219 13.05 -8.44 7.31
C SER A 219 11.85 -7.88 6.55
N THR A 220 11.27 -8.65 5.63
CA THR A 220 10.09 -8.25 4.85
C THR A 220 8.79 -8.43 5.65
N ALA A 221 8.76 -9.37 6.60
CA ALA A 221 7.58 -9.66 7.43
C ALA A 221 7.35 -8.63 8.56
N PHE A 222 8.40 -7.92 9.01
CA PHE A 222 8.38 -6.92 10.08
C PHE A 222 8.53 -5.50 9.57
#